data_6d93d485b4ed706afc180cf100042928
#
_entry.id   6d93d485b4ed706afc180cf100042928
#
_cell.length_a   1.000
_cell.length_b   1.000
_cell.length_c   1.000
_cell.angle_alpha   90.00
_cell.angle_beta   90.00
_cell.angle_gamma   90.00
#
_symmetry.space_group_name_H-M   'P 1'
#
loop_
_entity.id
_entity.type
_entity.pdbx_description
1 polymer ?
#
loop_
_entity_poly.entity_id
_entity_poly.type
_entity_poly.pdbx_seq_one_letter_code
_entity_poly.pdbx_strand_id
1 'polypeptide(L)'
;MSILRRGDRGGAVTEIRAALAALGLIDGEDADLATGRHVALDVFDDDLDQAVRAFQQHRGLLVDGIVGAATSRALREASYRLGARTLAHQFGAPMYGDDVATLQARLQDLGFYTMLVDGHFGLHTHNALMSYQREYGLYPDGICGPDTLRSLYFLGSRVTGGSPHAIREEELVRTSGPRLSGKRVIIDPGRGGADSGLIVPGPSGPISEADLLWDLASRLEGRMTAIGMETFLSRPVGSSPTDAQRAETANTVGADLMISLRCANLTGSPANGVASFHFGNSHGSVSTIGRSLADFIQREVVARTGLRDCRTHGRTWDLLRLTRMPTVQVDVGYITNAHDRDLIVSTQIRDSVAEGILAAVKRLYLLGKNDRPTGTFTFAELLAHERTVEQAGRAAKG
;
A
#
# COMPACT_ATOMS: atom_id res chain seq x y z
N MET A 1 16.88 -10.41 12.51
CA MET A 1 17.57 -9.11 12.38
C MET A 1 17.30 -8.31 13.63
N SER A 2 18.34 -7.73 14.24
CA SER A 2 18.18 -6.82 15.38
C SER A 2 17.53 -5.51 14.92
N ILE A 3 16.63 -4.99 15.73
CA ILE A 3 16.07 -3.66 15.55
C ILE A 3 17.15 -2.66 15.97
N LEU A 4 17.44 -1.66 15.14
CA LEU A 4 18.39 -0.58 15.44
C LEU A 4 17.66 0.75 15.59
N ARG A 5 18.08 1.52 16.58
CA ARG A 5 17.52 2.83 16.90
C ARG A 5 18.58 3.75 17.51
N ARG A 6 18.26 5.02 17.66
CA ARG A 6 19.13 6.01 18.28
C ARG A 6 19.71 5.54 19.62
N GLY A 7 21.02 5.66 19.77
CA GLY A 7 21.81 5.21 20.92
C GLY A 7 22.43 3.84 20.76
N ASP A 8 22.01 3.01 19.79
CA ASP A 8 22.61 1.70 19.53
C ASP A 8 24.01 1.86 18.93
N ARG A 9 24.83 0.80 19.08
CA ARG A 9 26.23 0.79 18.62
C ARG A 9 26.58 -0.55 17.97
N GLY A 10 27.58 -0.52 17.11
CA GLY A 10 28.23 -1.72 16.55
C GLY A 10 28.21 -1.80 15.04
N GLY A 11 28.73 -2.89 14.48
CA GLY A 11 28.93 -3.07 13.03
C GLY A 11 27.66 -2.94 12.19
N ALA A 12 26.51 -3.37 12.74
CA ALA A 12 25.23 -3.20 12.04
C ALA A 12 24.83 -1.71 11.86
N VAL A 13 25.21 -0.83 12.78
CA VAL A 13 25.02 0.61 12.66
C VAL A 13 25.91 1.18 11.55
N THR A 14 27.17 0.73 11.49
CA THR A 14 28.12 1.12 10.43
C THR A 14 27.60 0.70 9.05
N GLU A 15 27.03 -0.51 8.92
CA GLU A 15 26.43 -0.97 7.66
C GLU A 15 25.25 -0.08 7.21
N ILE A 16 24.37 0.31 8.13
CA ILE A 16 23.24 1.19 7.82
C ILE A 16 23.73 2.59 7.42
N ARG A 17 24.71 3.14 8.14
CA ARG A 17 25.32 4.42 7.79
C ARG A 17 25.95 4.39 6.41
N ALA A 18 26.72 3.38 6.09
CA ALA A 18 27.33 3.20 4.77
C ALA A 18 26.28 3.08 3.66
N ALA A 19 25.19 2.34 3.90
CA ALA A 19 24.09 2.22 2.95
C ALA A 19 23.39 3.57 2.68
N LEU A 20 23.14 4.36 3.73
CA LEU A 20 22.52 5.68 3.59
C LEU A 20 23.47 6.71 2.95
N ALA A 21 24.77 6.62 3.23
CA ALA A 21 25.79 7.42 2.56
C ALA A 21 25.88 7.12 1.06
N ALA A 22 25.82 5.83 0.67
CA ALA A 22 25.78 5.43 -0.73
C ALA A 22 24.52 5.93 -1.48
N LEU A 23 23.45 6.25 -0.73
CA LEU A 23 22.22 6.86 -1.25
C LEU A 23 22.25 8.40 -1.19
N GLY A 24 23.31 9.01 -0.65
CA GLY A 24 23.46 10.47 -0.51
C GLY A 24 22.56 11.10 0.56
N LEU A 25 22.11 10.31 1.53
CA LEU A 25 21.21 10.78 2.61
C LEU A 25 21.94 11.16 3.89
N ILE A 26 23.22 10.86 3.98
CA ILE A 26 24.12 11.27 5.06
C ILE A 26 25.51 11.47 4.44
N ASP A 27 26.30 12.35 5.01
CA ASP A 27 27.67 12.59 4.55
C ASP A 27 28.53 11.32 4.79
N GLY A 28 29.34 10.97 3.79
CA GLY A 28 30.31 9.87 3.89
C GLY A 28 31.54 10.24 4.73
N GLU A 29 32.42 9.28 4.93
CA GLU A 29 33.66 9.41 5.72
C GLU A 29 34.54 10.63 5.33
N ASP A 30 34.52 11.05 4.06
CA ASP A 30 35.33 12.15 3.54
C ASP A 30 34.88 13.55 4.03
N ALA A 31 33.63 13.72 4.46
CA ALA A 31 33.13 15.00 4.98
C ALA A 31 33.68 15.32 6.36
N ASP A 32 34.12 14.33 7.11
CA ASP A 32 34.64 14.46 8.47
C ASP A 32 36.04 15.05 8.52
N LEU A 33 36.84 14.85 7.48
CA LEU A 33 38.22 15.43 7.38
C LEU A 33 38.20 16.96 7.23
N ALA A 34 37.09 17.50 6.69
CA ALA A 34 36.95 18.96 6.50
C ALA A 34 36.45 19.68 7.75
N THR A 35 35.74 19.02 8.65
CA THR A 35 35.11 19.63 9.84
C THR A 35 35.84 19.31 11.14
N GLY A 36 36.80 18.41 11.16
CA GLY A 36 37.55 17.99 12.34
C GLY A 36 36.70 17.28 13.42
N ARG A 37 35.51 16.84 13.07
CA ARG A 37 34.58 16.11 13.96
C ARG A 37 34.84 14.63 13.82
N HIS A 38 35.31 13.96 14.87
CA HIS A 38 35.32 12.48 14.91
C HIS A 38 33.91 11.97 15.13
N VAL A 39 33.23 11.57 14.06
CA VAL A 39 31.97 10.83 14.16
C VAL A 39 32.31 9.36 14.41
N ALA A 40 31.80 8.83 15.50
CA ALA A 40 31.93 7.39 15.76
C ALA A 40 30.97 6.65 14.80
N LEU A 41 31.50 6.13 13.71
CA LEU A 41 30.73 5.49 12.62
C LEU A 41 29.87 4.31 13.09
N ASP A 42 30.17 3.75 14.25
CA ASP A 42 29.46 2.66 14.88
C ASP A 42 28.33 3.09 15.83
N VAL A 43 28.07 4.40 15.94
CA VAL A 43 27.02 4.98 16.81
C VAL A 43 25.82 5.42 16.01
N PHE A 44 24.64 5.00 16.43
CA PHE A 44 23.37 5.52 15.89
C PHE A 44 23.08 6.88 16.57
N ASP A 45 23.64 7.92 16.01
CA ASP A 45 23.54 9.32 16.46
C ASP A 45 22.30 10.03 15.85
N ASP A 46 22.18 11.34 16.11
CA ASP A 46 21.09 12.16 15.62
C ASP A 46 21.10 12.31 14.10
N ASP A 47 22.28 12.42 13.51
CA ASP A 47 22.43 12.58 12.06
C ASP A 47 21.96 11.29 11.35
N LEU A 48 22.30 10.13 11.89
CA LEU A 48 21.82 8.85 11.37
C LEU A 48 20.31 8.65 11.58
N ASP A 49 19.74 9.10 12.73
CA ASP A 49 18.28 9.06 12.94
C ASP A 49 17.56 9.93 11.91
N GLN A 50 18.05 11.12 11.63
CA GLN A 50 17.47 11.99 10.61
C GLN A 50 17.58 11.39 9.20
N ALA A 51 18.73 10.80 8.86
CA ALA A 51 18.91 10.12 7.57
C ALA A 51 17.98 8.92 7.41
N VAL A 52 17.80 8.12 8.47
CA VAL A 52 16.84 7.01 8.49
C VAL A 52 15.41 7.51 8.28
N ARG A 53 15.00 8.57 8.98
CA ARG A 53 13.66 9.18 8.81
C ARG A 53 13.47 9.74 7.41
N ALA A 54 14.46 10.43 6.85
CA ALA A 54 14.42 10.93 5.48
C ALA A 54 14.28 9.76 4.46
N PHE A 55 15.05 8.69 4.66
CA PHE A 55 14.92 7.47 3.84
C PHE A 55 13.54 6.84 3.98
N GLN A 56 13.04 6.65 5.20
CA GLN A 56 11.71 6.10 5.45
C GLN A 56 10.62 6.94 4.77
N GLN A 57 10.71 8.27 4.87
CA GLN A 57 9.77 9.19 4.23
C GLN A 57 9.82 9.04 2.70
N HIS A 58 11.02 9.06 2.12
CA HIS A 58 11.21 8.93 0.68
C HIS A 58 10.69 7.57 0.15
N ARG A 59 10.86 6.51 0.95
CA ARG A 59 10.43 5.14 0.59
C ARG A 59 8.97 4.83 0.91
N GLY A 60 8.23 5.77 1.49
CA GLY A 60 6.85 5.54 1.91
C GLY A 60 6.72 4.52 3.05
N LEU A 61 7.71 4.44 3.93
CA LEU A 61 7.71 3.62 5.14
C LEU A 61 7.16 4.41 6.34
N LEU A 62 6.94 3.74 7.46
CA LEU A 62 6.66 4.41 8.73
C LEU A 62 7.89 5.23 9.13
N VAL A 63 7.70 6.55 9.39
CA VAL A 63 8.79 7.47 9.70
C VAL A 63 8.98 7.51 11.22
N ASP A 64 9.61 6.47 11.78
CA ASP A 64 9.84 6.30 13.21
C ASP A 64 11.30 6.40 13.63
N GLY A 65 12.23 6.46 12.66
CA GLY A 65 13.68 6.46 12.91
C GLY A 65 14.22 5.09 13.33
N ILE A 66 13.39 4.03 13.23
CA ILE A 66 13.76 2.67 13.65
C ILE A 66 14.12 1.83 12.42
N VAL A 67 15.30 1.23 12.41
CA VAL A 67 15.71 0.29 11.37
C VAL A 67 15.23 -1.11 11.75
N GLY A 68 13.95 -1.37 11.51
CA GLY A 68 13.34 -2.69 11.62
C GLY A 68 13.41 -3.48 10.32
N ALA A 69 12.66 -4.60 10.24
CA ALA A 69 12.67 -5.50 9.09
C ALA A 69 12.29 -4.79 7.77
N ALA A 70 11.28 -3.91 7.79
CA ALA A 70 10.82 -3.18 6.62
C ALA A 70 11.87 -2.17 6.13
N THR A 71 12.45 -1.38 7.03
CA THR A 71 13.49 -0.40 6.70
C THR A 71 14.76 -1.09 6.19
N SER A 72 15.19 -2.18 6.85
CA SER A 72 16.36 -2.97 6.42
C SER A 72 16.17 -3.60 5.04
N ARG A 73 14.96 -4.08 4.74
CA ARG A 73 14.63 -4.61 3.42
C ARG A 73 14.69 -3.51 2.37
N ALA A 74 14.04 -2.38 2.62
CA ALA A 74 14.04 -1.25 1.69
C ALA A 74 15.45 -0.69 1.43
N LEU A 75 16.34 -0.66 2.43
CA LEU A 75 17.74 -0.28 2.25
C LEU A 75 18.48 -1.26 1.33
N ARG A 76 18.25 -2.57 1.50
CA ARG A 76 18.82 -3.57 0.59
C ARG A 76 18.25 -3.43 -0.83
N GLU A 77 16.95 -3.23 -0.98
CA GLU A 77 16.32 -3.00 -2.29
C GLU A 77 16.90 -1.76 -2.98
N ALA A 78 17.13 -0.68 -2.24
CA ALA A 78 17.72 0.57 -2.72
C ALA A 78 19.21 0.45 -3.12
N SER A 79 19.93 -0.53 -2.61
CA SER A 79 21.33 -0.76 -2.96
C SER A 79 21.52 -1.34 -4.37
N TYR A 80 20.48 -1.92 -4.96
CA TYR A 80 20.56 -2.53 -6.28
C TYR A 80 20.31 -1.51 -7.39
N ARG A 81 21.29 -1.35 -8.26
CA ARG A 81 21.18 -0.53 -9.48
C ARG A 81 21.00 -1.42 -10.70
N LEU A 82 20.17 -1.00 -11.64
CA LEU A 82 19.96 -1.73 -12.90
C LEU A 82 21.29 -1.92 -13.63
N GLY A 83 21.64 -3.19 -13.89
CA GLY A 83 22.91 -3.61 -14.47
C GLY A 83 23.95 -4.12 -13.46
N ALA A 84 23.73 -3.92 -12.15
CA ALA A 84 24.66 -4.45 -11.14
C ALA A 84 24.56 -5.99 -10.98
N ARG A 85 23.41 -6.55 -11.33
CA ARG A 85 23.17 -8.00 -11.33
C ARG A 85 22.24 -8.40 -12.48
N THR A 86 22.31 -9.67 -12.87
CA THR A 86 21.36 -10.25 -13.82
C THR A 86 19.99 -10.42 -13.15
N LEU A 87 18.92 -9.96 -13.81
CA LEU A 87 17.56 -10.07 -13.30
C LEU A 87 16.82 -11.19 -14.06
N ALA A 88 16.21 -12.10 -13.31
CA ALA A 88 15.44 -13.21 -13.85
C ALA A 88 14.32 -13.63 -12.89
N HIS A 89 13.27 -14.24 -13.43
CA HIS A 89 12.25 -14.87 -12.61
C HIS A 89 12.82 -16.13 -11.97
N GLN A 90 12.77 -16.20 -10.64
CA GLN A 90 13.24 -17.35 -9.87
C GLN A 90 12.08 -17.94 -9.05
N PHE A 91 11.81 -19.22 -9.25
CA PHE A 91 10.82 -19.95 -8.46
C PHE A 91 11.29 -20.06 -7.00
N GLY A 92 10.46 -19.65 -6.05
CA GLY A 92 10.74 -19.78 -4.61
C GLY A 92 11.73 -18.76 -4.02
N ALA A 93 12.41 -17.96 -4.86
CA ALA A 93 13.33 -16.91 -4.42
C ALA A 93 13.12 -15.62 -5.24
N PRO A 94 11.99 -14.93 -5.09
CA PRO A 94 11.67 -13.76 -5.91
C PRO A 94 12.71 -12.65 -5.73
N MET A 95 13.11 -12.03 -6.83
CA MET A 95 14.03 -10.89 -6.81
C MET A 95 13.26 -9.59 -6.57
N TYR A 96 13.75 -8.79 -5.63
CA TYR A 96 13.24 -7.46 -5.33
C TYR A 96 14.36 -6.44 -5.43
N GLY A 97 14.03 -5.21 -5.83
CA GLY A 97 14.99 -4.12 -5.82
C GLY A 97 14.61 -2.94 -6.71
N ASP A 98 15.33 -1.83 -6.54
CA ASP A 98 15.18 -0.65 -7.39
C ASP A 98 15.65 -0.90 -8.82
N ASP A 99 16.55 -1.84 -9.02
CA ASP A 99 16.95 -2.33 -10.34
C ASP A 99 15.78 -2.98 -11.08
N VAL A 100 14.96 -3.79 -10.37
CA VAL A 100 13.74 -4.38 -10.93
C VAL A 100 12.71 -3.30 -11.22
N ALA A 101 12.49 -2.36 -10.28
CA ALA A 101 11.56 -1.25 -10.50
C ALA A 101 11.97 -0.39 -11.70
N THR A 102 13.27 -0.12 -11.86
CA THR A 102 13.81 0.60 -13.00
C THR A 102 13.60 -0.16 -14.31
N LEU A 103 13.80 -1.48 -14.32
CA LEU A 103 13.52 -2.32 -15.49
C LEU A 103 12.03 -2.28 -15.85
N GLN A 104 11.15 -2.46 -14.86
CA GLN A 104 9.69 -2.40 -15.06
C GLN A 104 9.25 -1.06 -15.63
N ALA A 105 9.76 0.06 -15.07
CA ALA A 105 9.46 1.41 -15.58
C ALA A 105 9.88 1.57 -17.04
N ARG A 106 11.08 1.11 -17.41
CA ARG A 106 11.54 1.16 -18.81
C ARG A 106 10.69 0.31 -19.75
N LEU A 107 10.34 -0.91 -19.33
CA LEU A 107 9.43 -1.77 -20.09
C LEU A 107 8.01 -1.17 -20.19
N GLN A 108 7.57 -0.42 -19.17
CA GLN A 108 6.32 0.31 -19.19
C GLN A 108 6.37 1.47 -20.19
N ASP A 109 7.42 2.27 -20.18
CA ASP A 109 7.64 3.37 -21.12
C ASP A 109 7.64 2.88 -22.57
N LEU A 110 8.17 1.70 -22.82
CA LEU A 110 8.19 1.04 -24.12
C LEU A 110 6.90 0.28 -24.46
N GLY A 111 5.91 0.24 -23.55
CA GLY A 111 4.60 -0.37 -23.77
C GLY A 111 4.52 -1.88 -23.53
N PHE A 112 5.60 -2.52 -23.04
CA PHE A 112 5.63 -3.96 -22.78
C PHE A 112 5.13 -4.35 -21.39
N TYR A 113 5.28 -3.47 -20.38
CA TYR A 113 4.85 -3.71 -19.01
C TYR A 113 3.65 -2.85 -18.66
N THR A 114 2.55 -3.49 -18.26
CA THR A 114 1.25 -2.81 -18.01
C THR A 114 0.77 -2.93 -16.57
N MET A 115 1.60 -3.51 -15.69
CA MET A 115 1.28 -3.68 -14.27
C MET A 115 1.92 -2.57 -13.43
N LEU A 116 1.67 -2.58 -12.11
CA LEU A 116 2.34 -1.69 -11.17
C LEU A 116 3.86 -1.89 -11.24
N VAL A 117 4.60 -0.79 -11.23
CA VAL A 117 6.05 -0.81 -11.03
C VAL A 117 6.30 -1.05 -9.54
N ASP A 118 6.36 -2.30 -9.14
CA ASP A 118 6.39 -2.76 -7.75
C ASP A 118 7.78 -3.17 -7.25
N GLY A 119 8.76 -3.23 -8.16
CA GLY A 119 10.14 -3.68 -7.85
C GLY A 119 10.24 -5.19 -7.59
N HIS A 120 9.21 -5.97 -7.94
CA HIS A 120 9.19 -7.42 -7.82
C HIS A 120 9.34 -8.10 -9.19
N PHE A 121 10.40 -8.87 -9.40
CA PHE A 121 10.58 -9.63 -10.64
C PHE A 121 9.71 -10.89 -10.64
N GLY A 122 8.42 -10.69 -10.87
CA GLY A 122 7.44 -11.76 -11.00
C GLY A 122 7.23 -12.21 -12.44
N LEU A 123 6.24 -13.07 -12.64
CA LEU A 123 5.91 -13.63 -13.96
C LEU A 123 5.49 -12.54 -14.97
N HIS A 124 4.84 -11.47 -14.52
CA HIS A 124 4.47 -10.36 -15.41
C HIS A 124 5.69 -9.62 -15.94
N THR A 125 6.70 -9.39 -15.10
CA THR A 125 7.97 -8.76 -15.50
C THR A 125 8.72 -9.68 -16.48
N HIS A 126 8.78 -10.98 -16.21
CA HIS A 126 9.36 -11.99 -17.07
C HIS A 126 8.71 -11.98 -18.48
N ASN A 127 7.38 -12.06 -18.54
CA ASN A 127 6.64 -12.08 -19.80
C ASN A 127 6.80 -10.78 -20.60
N ALA A 128 6.79 -9.63 -19.92
CA ALA A 128 7.02 -8.33 -20.55
C ALA A 128 8.43 -8.25 -21.14
N LEU A 129 9.43 -8.76 -20.42
CA LEU A 129 10.80 -8.80 -20.88
C LEU A 129 10.98 -9.74 -22.08
N MET A 130 10.38 -10.93 -22.06
CA MET A 130 10.37 -11.84 -23.22
C MET A 130 9.72 -11.20 -24.45
N SER A 131 8.63 -10.46 -24.27
CA SER A 131 7.96 -9.76 -25.36
C SER A 131 8.85 -8.65 -25.93
N TYR A 132 9.50 -7.87 -25.07
CA TYR A 132 10.50 -6.89 -25.46
C TYR A 132 11.65 -7.53 -26.25
N GLN A 133 12.25 -8.60 -25.71
CA GLN A 133 13.37 -9.29 -26.35
C GLN A 133 13.00 -9.79 -27.75
N ARG A 134 11.81 -10.38 -27.92
CA ARG A 134 11.31 -10.87 -29.20
C ARG A 134 11.15 -9.73 -30.21
N GLU A 135 10.57 -8.62 -29.81
CA GLU A 135 10.32 -7.47 -30.69
C GLU A 135 11.63 -6.83 -31.16
N TYR A 136 12.65 -6.83 -30.31
CA TYR A 136 13.95 -6.22 -30.63
C TYR A 136 15.00 -7.23 -31.10
N GLY A 137 14.58 -8.43 -31.51
CA GLY A 137 15.45 -9.42 -32.11
C GLY A 137 16.49 -10.03 -31.15
N LEU A 138 16.24 -9.95 -29.85
CA LEU A 138 17.04 -10.60 -28.83
C LEU A 138 16.50 -12.02 -28.57
N TYR A 139 17.33 -12.88 -27.97
CA TYR A 139 16.85 -14.18 -27.51
C TYR A 139 15.82 -14.00 -26.37
N PRO A 140 14.57 -14.52 -26.52
CA PRO A 140 13.48 -14.24 -25.59
C PRO A 140 13.51 -15.22 -24.39
N ASP A 141 14.53 -15.11 -23.54
CA ASP A 141 14.71 -15.93 -22.34
C ASP A 141 14.05 -15.33 -21.08
N GLY A 142 13.62 -14.07 -21.16
CA GLY A 142 13.09 -13.34 -20.01
C GLY A 142 14.13 -13.02 -18.93
N ILE A 143 15.41 -13.00 -19.32
CA ILE A 143 16.55 -12.66 -18.46
C ILE A 143 17.09 -11.29 -18.87
N CYS A 144 17.15 -10.36 -17.92
CA CYS A 144 17.77 -9.06 -18.12
C CYS A 144 19.29 -9.17 -17.93
N GLY A 145 19.96 -9.71 -18.93
CA GLY A 145 21.42 -9.81 -19.01
C GLY A 145 22.05 -8.62 -19.75
N PRO A 146 23.37 -8.66 -20.00
CA PRO A 146 24.13 -7.54 -20.61
C PRO A 146 23.57 -7.07 -21.97
N ASP A 147 23.16 -7.99 -22.85
CA ASP A 147 22.66 -7.64 -24.18
C ASP A 147 21.29 -6.99 -24.11
N THR A 148 20.40 -7.49 -23.26
CA THR A 148 19.09 -6.88 -23.01
C THR A 148 19.25 -5.49 -22.38
N LEU A 149 20.16 -5.34 -21.43
CA LEU A 149 20.48 -4.03 -20.84
C LEU A 149 21.00 -3.03 -21.86
N ARG A 150 21.93 -3.45 -22.71
CA ARG A 150 22.48 -2.60 -23.77
C ARG A 150 21.36 -2.10 -24.68
N SER A 151 20.47 -2.99 -25.11
CA SER A 151 19.30 -2.65 -25.93
C SER A 151 18.39 -1.64 -25.23
N LEU A 152 18.05 -1.88 -23.96
CA LEU A 152 17.22 -0.97 -23.16
C LEU A 152 17.84 0.42 -22.97
N TYR A 153 19.17 0.50 -22.82
CA TYR A 153 19.87 1.80 -22.71
C TYR A 153 19.81 2.61 -24.01
N PHE A 154 19.91 1.98 -25.15
CA PHE A 154 19.83 2.65 -26.45
C PHE A 154 18.44 3.24 -26.74
N LEU A 155 17.38 2.59 -26.26
CA LEU A 155 15.99 2.97 -26.55
C LEU A 155 15.40 3.92 -25.50
N GLY A 156 15.80 3.78 -24.25
CA GLY A 156 15.20 4.47 -23.11
C GLY A 156 15.34 5.99 -23.07
N SER A 157 16.16 6.59 -23.95
CA SER A 157 16.37 8.05 -23.96
C SER A 157 15.37 8.81 -24.84
N ARG A 158 14.45 8.13 -25.55
CA ARG A 158 13.58 8.74 -26.57
C ARG A 158 12.08 8.56 -26.33
N VAL A 159 11.67 7.76 -25.36
CA VAL A 159 10.25 7.42 -25.13
C VAL A 159 9.89 7.78 -23.69
N THR A 160 8.97 8.73 -23.52
CA THR A 160 8.25 8.96 -22.27
C THR A 160 6.83 8.45 -22.46
N GLY A 161 6.51 7.30 -21.88
CA GLY A 161 5.19 6.69 -21.90
C GLY A 161 4.31 7.23 -20.76
N GLY A 162 2.98 7.12 -20.91
CA GLY A 162 2.03 7.31 -19.82
C GLY A 162 2.08 6.15 -18.82
N SER A 163 1.20 6.17 -17.80
CA SER A 163 1.03 5.06 -16.87
C SER A 163 -0.09 4.12 -17.36
N PRO A 164 0.22 3.04 -18.10
CA PRO A 164 -0.78 2.09 -18.60
C PRO A 164 -1.57 1.43 -17.47
N HIS A 165 -0.94 1.26 -16.31
CA HIS A 165 -1.59 0.72 -15.13
C HIS A 165 -2.70 1.64 -14.61
N ALA A 166 -2.44 2.95 -14.50
CA ALA A 166 -3.44 3.93 -14.05
C ALA A 166 -4.64 3.95 -15.01
N ILE A 167 -4.38 3.95 -16.33
CA ILE A 167 -5.43 3.90 -17.36
C ILE A 167 -6.26 2.62 -17.22
N ARG A 168 -5.60 1.46 -16.97
CA ARG A 168 -6.30 0.19 -16.79
C ARG A 168 -7.15 0.17 -15.52
N GLU A 169 -6.64 0.66 -14.37
CA GLU A 169 -7.43 0.79 -13.15
C GLU A 169 -8.67 1.65 -13.36
N GLU A 170 -8.51 2.82 -13.97
CA GLU A 170 -9.62 3.71 -14.27
C GLU A 170 -10.62 3.08 -15.23
N GLU A 171 -10.13 2.40 -16.28
CA GLU A 171 -10.98 1.73 -17.26
C GLU A 171 -11.76 0.57 -16.64
N LEU A 172 -11.14 -0.24 -15.76
CA LEU A 172 -11.82 -1.31 -15.04
C LEU A 172 -12.96 -0.79 -14.16
N VAL A 173 -12.78 0.32 -13.47
CA VAL A 173 -13.84 0.95 -12.68
C VAL A 173 -14.92 1.55 -13.60
N ARG A 174 -14.53 2.22 -14.68
CA ARG A 174 -15.43 2.85 -15.63
C ARG A 174 -16.29 1.84 -16.39
N THR A 175 -15.69 0.76 -16.90
CA THR A 175 -16.40 -0.27 -17.69
C THR A 175 -17.25 -1.19 -16.84
N SER A 176 -16.94 -1.28 -15.54
CA SER A 176 -17.78 -2.01 -14.56
C SER A 176 -19.19 -1.43 -14.45
N GLY A 177 -19.42 -0.22 -14.95
CA GLY A 177 -20.70 0.50 -14.87
C GLY A 177 -21.04 0.90 -13.43
N PRO A 178 -22.06 1.74 -13.26
CA PRO A 178 -22.51 2.17 -11.94
C PRO A 178 -23.28 1.05 -11.23
N ARG A 179 -22.60 -0.06 -10.94
CA ARG A 179 -23.17 -1.24 -10.28
C ARG A 179 -22.32 -1.68 -9.12
N LEU A 180 -22.96 -1.98 -8.01
CA LEU A 180 -22.34 -2.58 -6.83
C LEU A 180 -22.54 -4.11 -6.83
N SER A 181 -23.67 -4.57 -7.35
CA SER A 181 -24.01 -5.99 -7.41
C SER A 181 -22.98 -6.78 -8.25
N GLY A 182 -22.51 -7.88 -7.68
CA GLY A 182 -21.51 -8.77 -8.31
C GLY A 182 -20.07 -8.27 -8.22
N LYS A 183 -19.82 -7.11 -7.57
CA LYS A 183 -18.44 -6.69 -7.26
C LYS A 183 -17.85 -7.53 -6.15
N ARG A 184 -16.66 -8.06 -6.39
CA ARG A 184 -15.91 -8.88 -5.43
C ARG A 184 -15.00 -8.00 -4.59
N VAL A 185 -15.23 -7.99 -3.28
CA VAL A 185 -14.47 -7.18 -2.33
C VAL A 185 -13.83 -8.07 -1.28
N ILE A 186 -12.52 -7.99 -1.14
CA ILE A 186 -11.81 -8.58 -0.01
C ILE A 186 -11.81 -7.57 1.14
N ILE A 187 -12.30 -8.00 2.29
CA ILE A 187 -12.17 -7.28 3.57
C ILE A 187 -11.11 -8.00 4.38
N ASP A 188 -10.07 -7.27 4.77
CA ASP A 188 -8.91 -7.84 5.45
C ASP A 188 -8.81 -7.34 6.89
N PRO A 189 -9.36 -8.09 7.87
CA PRO A 189 -9.15 -7.79 9.27
C PRO A 189 -7.70 -8.08 9.65
N GLY A 190 -7.00 -7.08 10.16
CA GLY A 190 -5.64 -7.22 10.66
C GLY A 190 -5.51 -8.18 11.81
N ARG A 191 -4.27 -8.52 12.17
CA ARG A 191 -3.98 -9.43 13.28
C ARG A 191 -4.63 -10.80 13.06
N GLY A 192 -4.84 -11.56 14.15
CA GLY A 192 -5.57 -12.82 14.18
C GLY A 192 -4.72 -13.99 14.65
N GLY A 193 -5.35 -15.11 14.98
CA GLY A 193 -4.66 -16.32 15.44
C GLY A 193 -3.76 -16.06 16.63
N ALA A 194 -2.47 -16.39 16.50
CA ALA A 194 -1.48 -16.17 17.55
C ALA A 194 -1.11 -14.68 17.74
N ASP A 195 -1.42 -13.81 16.76
CA ASP A 195 -1.22 -12.36 16.85
C ASP A 195 -2.53 -11.68 17.25
N SER A 196 -2.82 -11.63 18.53
CA SER A 196 -4.00 -10.94 19.06
C SER A 196 -3.89 -9.41 19.02
N GLY A 197 -2.67 -8.87 18.79
CA GLY A 197 -2.39 -7.46 18.99
C GLY A 197 -2.49 -7.03 20.45
N LEU A 198 -2.78 -5.76 20.70
CA LEU A 198 -2.99 -5.24 22.05
C LEU A 198 -4.32 -5.70 22.63
N ILE A 199 -4.31 -6.01 23.92
CA ILE A 199 -5.52 -6.27 24.70
C ILE A 199 -5.87 -4.99 25.47
N VAL A 200 -7.08 -4.50 25.28
CA VAL A 200 -7.55 -3.24 25.86
C VAL A 200 -8.83 -3.45 26.67
N PRO A 201 -9.14 -2.57 27.64
CA PRO A 201 -10.41 -2.62 28.34
C PRO A 201 -11.59 -2.43 27.38
N GLY A 202 -12.59 -3.28 27.48
CA GLY A 202 -13.84 -3.18 26.72
C GLY A 202 -15.06 -3.17 27.62
N PRO A 203 -16.27 -2.90 27.08
CA PRO A 203 -17.52 -2.79 27.87
C PRO A 203 -17.91 -4.07 28.62
N SER A 204 -17.54 -5.22 28.07
CA SER A 204 -17.88 -6.54 28.63
C SER A 204 -16.64 -7.30 29.14
N GLY A 205 -15.50 -6.62 29.31
CA GLY A 205 -14.24 -7.20 29.71
C GLY A 205 -13.12 -6.90 28.69
N PRO A 206 -11.90 -7.41 28.91
CA PRO A 206 -10.79 -7.21 28.00
C PRO A 206 -11.13 -7.70 26.57
N ILE A 207 -10.77 -6.90 25.56
CA ILE A 207 -10.99 -7.21 24.14
C ILE A 207 -9.66 -7.06 23.39
N SER A 208 -9.35 -7.97 22.50
CA SER A 208 -8.13 -7.90 21.69
C SER A 208 -8.30 -6.99 20.46
N GLU A 209 -7.20 -6.43 19.97
CA GLU A 209 -7.16 -5.70 18.71
C GLU A 209 -7.69 -6.57 17.55
N ALA A 210 -7.33 -7.85 17.54
CA ALA A 210 -7.80 -8.80 16.53
C ALA A 210 -9.33 -8.97 16.52
N ASP A 211 -9.96 -9.01 17.71
CA ASP A 211 -11.42 -9.13 17.84
C ASP A 211 -12.12 -7.84 17.43
N LEU A 212 -11.57 -6.67 17.77
CA LEU A 212 -12.10 -5.36 17.35
C LEU A 212 -12.09 -5.23 15.82
N LEU A 213 -10.99 -5.62 15.18
CA LEU A 213 -10.86 -5.56 13.73
C LEU A 213 -11.73 -6.61 13.03
N TRP A 214 -11.92 -7.78 13.65
CA TRP A 214 -12.82 -8.81 13.15
C TRP A 214 -14.29 -8.36 13.21
N ASP A 215 -14.71 -7.78 14.34
CA ASP A 215 -16.07 -7.23 14.49
C ASP A 215 -16.33 -6.12 13.45
N LEU A 216 -15.37 -5.22 13.25
CA LEU A 216 -15.47 -4.18 12.23
C LEU A 216 -15.57 -4.77 10.81
N ALA A 217 -14.74 -5.77 10.48
CA ALA A 217 -14.78 -6.44 9.20
C ALA A 217 -16.12 -7.14 8.96
N SER A 218 -16.67 -7.83 9.97
CA SER A 218 -17.95 -8.50 9.86
C SER A 218 -19.12 -7.52 9.67
N ARG A 219 -19.06 -6.35 10.30
CA ARG A 219 -20.05 -5.27 10.08
C ARG A 219 -19.99 -4.72 8.66
N LEU A 220 -18.79 -4.53 8.13
CA LEU A 220 -18.57 -4.06 6.77
C LEU A 220 -19.03 -5.11 5.75
N GLU A 221 -18.67 -6.38 5.98
CA GLU A 221 -19.09 -7.52 5.18
C GLU A 221 -20.62 -7.59 5.06
N GLY A 222 -21.34 -7.59 6.19
CA GLY A 222 -22.79 -7.63 6.20
C GLY A 222 -23.44 -6.49 5.43
N ARG A 223 -22.92 -5.27 5.55
CA ARG A 223 -23.41 -4.10 4.83
C ARG A 223 -23.16 -4.18 3.32
N MET A 224 -21.98 -4.63 2.91
CA MET A 224 -21.64 -4.78 1.48
C MET A 224 -22.44 -5.91 0.84
N THR A 225 -22.60 -7.03 1.52
CA THR A 225 -23.42 -8.15 1.06
C THR A 225 -24.89 -7.75 0.90
N ALA A 226 -25.43 -6.94 1.83
CA ALA A 226 -26.81 -6.47 1.77
C ALA A 226 -27.14 -5.61 0.54
N ILE A 227 -26.13 -5.02 -0.12
CA ILE A 227 -26.29 -4.26 -1.36
C ILE A 227 -25.88 -5.05 -2.60
N GLY A 228 -25.66 -6.37 -2.46
CA GLY A 228 -25.39 -7.26 -3.57
C GLY A 228 -23.92 -7.42 -3.96
N MET A 229 -22.97 -6.93 -3.16
CA MET A 229 -21.56 -7.20 -3.36
C MET A 229 -21.22 -8.63 -2.91
N GLU A 230 -20.25 -9.24 -3.58
CA GLU A 230 -19.64 -10.53 -3.18
C GLU A 230 -18.45 -10.23 -2.28
N THR A 231 -18.58 -10.50 -0.99
CA THR A 231 -17.54 -10.20 0.00
C THR A 231 -16.82 -11.45 0.46
N PHE A 232 -15.51 -11.30 0.68
CA PHE A 232 -14.65 -12.36 1.18
C PHE A 232 -13.75 -11.80 2.27
N LEU A 233 -13.53 -12.58 3.32
CA LEU A 233 -12.51 -12.23 4.33
C LEU A 233 -11.15 -12.80 3.91
N SER A 234 -10.09 -12.02 4.08
CA SER A 234 -8.72 -12.41 3.71
C SER A 234 -8.17 -13.57 4.51
N ARG A 235 -8.77 -13.85 5.66
CA ARG A 235 -8.38 -14.91 6.57
C ARG A 235 -9.57 -15.52 7.27
N PRO A 236 -9.53 -16.81 7.65
CA PRO A 236 -10.48 -17.40 8.60
C PRO A 236 -10.21 -16.91 10.03
N VAL A 237 -11.19 -17.11 10.91
CA VAL A 237 -11.02 -16.91 12.35
C VAL A 237 -9.87 -17.79 12.85
N GLY A 238 -9.04 -17.23 13.71
CA GLY A 238 -7.95 -17.98 14.33
C GLY A 238 -6.69 -18.14 13.48
N SER A 239 -6.62 -17.57 12.26
CA SER A 239 -5.39 -17.53 11.47
C SER A 239 -4.74 -16.15 11.45
N SER A 240 -3.41 -16.13 11.23
CA SER A 240 -2.61 -14.90 11.13
C SER A 240 -1.70 -14.98 9.90
N PRO A 241 -2.26 -14.88 8.68
CA PRO A 241 -1.45 -14.89 7.47
C PRO A 241 -0.60 -13.62 7.37
N THR A 242 0.56 -13.74 6.71
CA THR A 242 1.40 -12.61 6.35
C THR A 242 0.72 -11.71 5.31
N ASP A 243 1.17 -10.47 5.16
CA ASP A 243 0.63 -9.54 4.15
C ASP A 243 0.77 -10.09 2.73
N ALA A 244 1.86 -10.83 2.44
CA ALA A 244 2.03 -11.49 1.15
C ALA A 244 0.98 -12.59 0.92
N GLN A 245 0.67 -13.41 1.93
CA GLN A 245 -0.37 -14.44 1.84
C GLN A 245 -1.78 -13.83 1.71
N ARG A 246 -2.04 -12.70 2.39
CA ARG A 246 -3.29 -11.94 2.26
C ARG A 246 -3.45 -11.38 0.85
N ALA A 247 -2.37 -10.83 0.27
CA ALA A 247 -2.35 -10.36 -1.11
C ALA A 247 -2.56 -11.51 -2.10
N GLU A 248 -1.92 -12.66 -1.87
CA GLU A 248 -2.10 -13.86 -2.71
C GLU A 248 -3.56 -14.34 -2.69
N THR A 249 -4.19 -14.38 -1.52
CA THR A 249 -5.62 -14.73 -1.39
C THR A 249 -6.48 -13.77 -2.21
N ALA A 250 -6.27 -12.46 -2.09
CA ALA A 250 -7.00 -11.45 -2.84
C ALA A 250 -6.81 -11.61 -4.36
N ASN A 251 -5.59 -11.86 -4.79
CA ASN A 251 -5.24 -12.08 -6.20
C ASN A 251 -5.90 -13.36 -6.76
N THR A 252 -5.96 -14.44 -5.96
CA THR A 252 -6.56 -15.72 -6.34
C THR A 252 -8.08 -15.62 -6.48
N VAL A 253 -8.75 -14.92 -5.57
CA VAL A 253 -10.19 -14.63 -5.64
C VAL A 253 -10.50 -13.75 -6.86
N GLY A 254 -9.53 -12.99 -7.37
CA GLY A 254 -9.73 -12.02 -8.44
C GLY A 254 -10.67 -10.91 -8.01
N ALA A 255 -10.43 -10.35 -6.83
CA ALA A 255 -11.26 -9.28 -6.28
C ALA A 255 -11.17 -7.99 -7.10
N ASP A 256 -12.24 -7.19 -7.10
CA ASP A 256 -12.27 -5.87 -7.72
C ASP A 256 -11.64 -4.80 -6.80
N LEU A 257 -11.74 -5.00 -5.49
CA LEU A 257 -11.16 -4.14 -4.44
C LEU A 257 -10.67 -4.96 -3.25
N MET A 258 -9.70 -4.41 -2.53
CA MET A 258 -9.31 -4.90 -1.20
C MET A 258 -9.29 -3.75 -0.20
N ILE A 259 -9.90 -3.97 0.97
CA ILE A 259 -9.93 -3.02 2.09
C ILE A 259 -9.36 -3.70 3.31
N SER A 260 -8.19 -3.25 3.74
CA SER A 260 -7.50 -3.75 4.92
C SER A 260 -7.73 -2.86 6.12
N LEU A 261 -8.13 -3.45 7.23
CA LEU A 261 -8.47 -2.77 8.47
C LEU A 261 -7.38 -3.03 9.51
N ARG A 262 -6.80 -1.98 10.05
CA ARG A 262 -5.72 -2.02 11.04
C ARG A 262 -5.96 -1.02 12.16
N CYS A 263 -5.27 -1.20 13.28
CA CYS A 263 -5.05 -0.13 14.26
C CYS A 263 -3.59 0.31 14.19
N ALA A 264 -3.38 1.62 14.30
CA ALA A 264 -2.04 2.15 14.48
C ALA A 264 -1.57 1.89 15.92
N ASN A 265 -0.27 1.67 16.07
CA ASN A 265 0.37 1.44 17.36
C ASN A 265 1.66 2.26 17.43
N LEU A 266 1.70 3.26 18.28
CA LEU A 266 2.88 4.08 18.51
C LEU A 266 2.99 4.41 20.01
N THR A 267 3.75 3.60 20.73
CA THR A 267 3.93 3.74 22.18
C THR A 267 4.68 5.03 22.51
N GLY A 268 4.21 5.74 23.54
CA GLY A 268 4.85 6.96 24.03
C GLY A 268 4.64 8.22 23.16
N SER A 269 3.74 8.15 22.17
CA SER A 269 3.41 9.26 21.29
C SER A 269 2.00 9.79 21.56
N PRO A 270 1.77 11.13 21.46
CA PRO A 270 0.43 11.71 21.49
C PRO A 270 -0.35 11.50 20.18
N ALA A 271 0.18 10.71 19.24
CA ALA A 271 -0.46 10.45 17.95
C ALA A 271 -1.87 9.88 18.14
N ASN A 272 -2.82 10.41 17.38
CA ASN A 272 -4.22 9.99 17.36
C ASN A 272 -4.84 10.27 15.99
N GLY A 273 -5.92 9.60 15.67
CA GLY A 273 -6.73 9.80 14.47
C GLY A 273 -6.66 8.65 13.47
N VAL A 274 -7.43 8.78 12.41
CA VAL A 274 -7.56 7.80 11.33
C VAL A 274 -6.70 8.21 10.13
N ALA A 275 -6.06 7.23 9.50
CA ALA A 275 -5.27 7.41 8.27
C ALA A 275 -5.62 6.34 7.24
N SER A 276 -5.63 6.69 5.95
CA SER A 276 -5.84 5.75 4.87
C SER A 276 -4.60 5.68 3.97
N PHE A 277 -4.23 4.48 3.55
CA PHE A 277 -3.01 4.24 2.79
C PHE A 277 -3.32 3.53 1.49
N HIS A 278 -2.66 3.94 0.43
CA HIS A 278 -2.73 3.33 -0.90
C HIS A 278 -1.32 3.04 -1.43
N PHE A 279 -1.21 2.25 -2.49
CA PHE A 279 0.09 2.06 -3.12
C PHE A 279 0.61 3.35 -3.75
N GLY A 280 1.85 3.69 -3.46
CA GLY A 280 2.60 4.76 -4.08
C GLY A 280 4.08 4.64 -3.74
N ASN A 281 4.94 4.75 -4.74
CA ASN A 281 6.39 4.62 -4.59
C ASN A 281 7.15 5.86 -5.06
N SER A 282 8.45 5.90 -4.77
CA SER A 282 9.36 6.97 -5.17
C SER A 282 9.69 7.02 -6.67
N HIS A 283 9.27 6.01 -7.44
CA HIS A 283 9.43 5.93 -8.89
C HIS A 283 8.23 6.51 -9.66
N GLY A 284 7.28 7.16 -8.97
CA GLY A 284 6.11 7.78 -9.57
C GLY A 284 4.96 6.82 -9.89
N SER A 285 5.08 5.53 -9.52
CA SER A 285 3.97 4.59 -9.69
C SER A 285 3.00 4.72 -8.51
N VAL A 286 1.73 4.96 -8.81
CA VAL A 286 0.65 5.15 -7.84
C VAL A 286 -0.58 4.40 -8.33
N SER A 287 -1.29 3.71 -7.43
CA SER A 287 -2.64 3.22 -7.70
C SER A 287 -3.60 4.42 -7.69
N THR A 288 -4.10 4.82 -8.85
CA THR A 288 -4.99 5.98 -9.00
C THR A 288 -6.35 5.75 -8.37
N ILE A 289 -6.91 4.56 -8.56
CA ILE A 289 -8.18 4.15 -7.94
C ILE A 289 -7.99 3.90 -6.45
N GLY A 290 -6.88 3.25 -6.04
CA GLY A 290 -6.56 3.08 -4.62
C GLY A 290 -6.45 4.41 -3.89
N ARG A 291 -5.82 5.42 -4.51
CA ARG A 291 -5.74 6.78 -3.96
C ARG A 291 -7.12 7.43 -3.84
N SER A 292 -7.92 7.38 -4.90
CA SER A 292 -9.27 7.97 -4.90
C SER A 292 -10.15 7.32 -3.83
N LEU A 293 -10.09 5.99 -3.71
CA LEU A 293 -10.83 5.25 -2.67
C LEU A 293 -10.33 5.62 -1.26
N ALA A 294 -9.02 5.73 -1.06
CA ALA A 294 -8.44 6.16 0.22
C ALA A 294 -8.92 7.56 0.62
N ASP A 295 -8.94 8.51 -0.34
CA ASP A 295 -9.41 9.87 -0.11
C ASP A 295 -10.93 9.89 0.24
N PHE A 296 -11.73 9.04 -0.39
CA PHE A 296 -13.15 8.92 -0.07
C PHE A 296 -13.34 8.28 1.32
N ILE A 297 -12.65 7.18 1.63
CA ILE A 297 -12.73 6.51 2.95
C ILE A 297 -12.31 7.49 4.04
N GLN A 298 -11.18 8.16 3.87
CA GLN A 298 -10.66 9.10 4.86
C GLN A 298 -11.70 10.17 5.22
N ARG A 299 -12.26 10.81 4.21
CA ARG A 299 -13.28 11.86 4.39
C ARG A 299 -14.55 11.32 5.04
N GLU A 300 -15.08 10.20 4.56
CA GLU A 300 -16.34 9.64 5.05
C GLU A 300 -16.23 9.11 6.48
N VAL A 301 -15.09 8.50 6.84
CA VAL A 301 -14.85 8.00 8.20
C VAL A 301 -14.66 9.17 9.17
N VAL A 302 -13.80 10.15 8.84
CA VAL A 302 -13.58 11.34 9.69
C VAL A 302 -14.89 12.05 9.98
N ALA A 303 -15.73 12.28 8.95
CA ALA A 303 -16.98 12.99 9.10
C ALA A 303 -18.01 12.29 10.01
N ARG A 304 -17.95 10.94 10.10
CA ARG A 304 -18.91 10.15 10.88
C ARG A 304 -18.43 9.80 12.28
N THR A 305 -17.13 9.78 12.51
CA THR A 305 -16.55 9.30 13.77
C THR A 305 -16.02 10.42 14.66
N GLY A 306 -15.72 11.58 14.09
CA GLY A 306 -15.03 12.66 14.78
C GLY A 306 -13.57 12.36 15.11
N LEU A 307 -13.01 11.24 14.63
CA LEU A 307 -11.58 10.95 14.71
C LEU A 307 -10.78 12.02 13.98
N ARG A 308 -9.59 12.33 14.49
CA ARG A 308 -8.69 13.28 13.83
C ARG A 308 -8.32 12.82 12.43
N ASP A 309 -8.33 13.73 11.47
CA ASP A 309 -7.89 13.48 10.10
C ASP A 309 -6.35 13.42 10.00
N CYS A 310 -5.82 12.22 9.86
CA CYS A 310 -4.39 11.97 9.60
C CYS A 310 -4.08 11.83 8.11
N ARG A 311 -5.00 12.19 7.22
CA ARG A 311 -4.81 12.24 5.77
C ARG A 311 -4.64 10.87 5.09
N THR A 312 -4.42 10.93 3.78
CA THR A 312 -4.09 9.78 2.94
C THR A 312 -2.63 9.78 2.56
N HIS A 313 -2.03 8.59 2.44
CA HIS A 313 -0.60 8.45 2.21
C HIS A 313 -0.28 7.33 1.22
N GLY A 314 0.63 7.60 0.28
CA GLY A 314 1.25 6.56 -0.55
C GLY A 314 2.24 5.74 0.27
N ARG A 315 2.18 4.40 0.16
CA ARG A 315 3.06 3.45 0.85
C ARG A 315 3.45 2.29 -0.05
N THR A 316 4.60 1.69 0.24
CA THR A 316 5.14 0.53 -0.48
C THR A 316 5.04 -0.77 0.31
N TRP A 317 4.12 -0.85 1.27
CA TRP A 317 3.92 -2.05 2.10
C TRP A 317 3.53 -3.25 1.24
N ASP A 318 3.92 -4.45 1.68
CA ASP A 318 3.73 -5.67 0.88
C ASP A 318 2.28 -5.89 0.47
N LEU A 319 1.33 -5.66 1.37
CA LEU A 319 -0.09 -5.80 1.06
C LEU A 319 -0.52 -4.89 -0.09
N LEU A 320 -0.10 -3.61 -0.07
CA LEU A 320 -0.44 -2.63 -1.10
C LEU A 320 0.30 -2.87 -2.41
N ARG A 321 1.51 -3.40 -2.33
CA ARG A 321 2.41 -3.61 -3.47
C ARG A 321 2.07 -4.88 -4.25
N LEU A 322 1.74 -5.97 -3.56
CA LEU A 322 1.58 -7.31 -4.15
C LEU A 322 0.16 -7.60 -4.64
N THR A 323 -0.82 -6.79 -4.25
CA THR A 323 -2.20 -6.91 -4.74
C THR A 323 -2.32 -6.37 -6.16
N ARG A 324 -3.12 -7.06 -6.99
CA ARG A 324 -3.36 -6.73 -8.40
C ARG A 324 -4.56 -5.82 -8.62
N MET A 325 -5.39 -5.66 -7.59
CA MET A 325 -6.56 -4.77 -7.58
C MET A 325 -6.25 -3.52 -6.73
N PRO A 326 -7.01 -2.44 -6.91
CA PRO A 326 -6.95 -1.30 -6.00
C PRO A 326 -7.11 -1.74 -4.55
N THR A 327 -6.13 -1.40 -3.71
CA THR A 327 -6.09 -1.79 -2.31
C THR A 327 -5.89 -0.58 -1.43
N VAL A 328 -6.69 -0.49 -0.37
CA VAL A 328 -6.58 0.55 0.66
C VAL A 328 -6.43 -0.12 2.02
N GLN A 329 -5.42 0.31 2.78
CA GLN A 329 -5.35 0.03 4.21
C GLN A 329 -5.90 1.22 4.98
N VAL A 330 -6.74 0.96 5.98
CA VAL A 330 -7.33 1.95 6.87
C VAL A 330 -6.86 1.67 8.29
N ASP A 331 -6.05 2.57 8.84
CA ASP A 331 -5.71 2.57 10.25
C ASP A 331 -6.80 3.36 10.97
N VAL A 332 -7.72 2.64 11.62
CA VAL A 332 -8.97 3.19 12.18
C VAL A 332 -8.77 3.99 13.46
N GLY A 333 -7.52 4.22 13.86
CA GLY A 333 -7.10 5.00 15.02
C GLY A 333 -5.92 4.34 15.73
N TYR A 334 -5.34 5.05 16.70
CA TYR A 334 -4.22 4.56 17.50
C TYR A 334 -4.73 3.83 18.74
N ILE A 335 -4.62 2.50 18.75
CA ILE A 335 -5.08 1.69 19.91
C ILE A 335 -4.26 1.98 21.18
N THR A 336 -3.07 2.55 21.05
CA THR A 336 -2.22 3.02 22.16
C THR A 336 -2.65 4.37 22.73
N ASN A 337 -3.43 5.16 21.97
CA ASN A 337 -3.97 6.43 22.43
C ASN A 337 -5.30 6.22 23.17
N ALA A 338 -5.46 6.80 24.35
CA ALA A 338 -6.64 6.58 25.20
C ALA A 338 -7.94 7.04 24.51
N HIS A 339 -7.90 8.22 23.87
CA HIS A 339 -9.08 8.77 23.19
C HIS A 339 -9.51 7.90 22.00
N ASP A 340 -8.58 7.57 21.11
CA ASP A 340 -8.88 6.72 19.94
C ASP A 340 -9.33 5.33 20.35
N ARG A 341 -8.66 4.75 21.35
CA ARG A 341 -9.02 3.44 21.89
C ARG A 341 -10.46 3.41 22.38
N ASP A 342 -10.87 4.41 23.16
CA ASP A 342 -12.24 4.48 23.70
C ASP A 342 -13.28 4.60 22.56
N LEU A 343 -12.93 5.30 21.48
CA LEU A 343 -13.76 5.37 20.27
C LEU A 343 -13.79 4.02 19.53
N ILE A 344 -12.65 3.39 19.28
CA ILE A 344 -12.56 2.11 18.54
C ILE A 344 -13.28 0.98 19.27
N VAL A 345 -13.23 0.96 20.60
CA VAL A 345 -13.94 -0.01 21.45
C VAL A 345 -15.47 0.20 21.40
N SER A 346 -15.94 1.39 21.08
CA SER A 346 -17.37 1.68 20.92
C SER A 346 -17.95 0.97 19.70
N THR A 347 -18.98 0.16 19.92
CA THR A 347 -19.73 -0.53 18.86
C THR A 347 -20.33 0.47 17.86
N GLN A 348 -20.86 1.60 18.35
CA GLN A 348 -21.45 2.63 17.53
C GLN A 348 -20.41 3.27 16.59
N ILE A 349 -19.20 3.51 17.07
CA ILE A 349 -18.12 4.08 16.25
C ILE A 349 -17.66 3.08 15.19
N ARG A 350 -17.52 1.78 15.53
CA ARG A 350 -17.22 0.76 14.51
C ARG A 350 -18.32 0.65 13.45
N ASP A 351 -19.58 0.80 13.81
CA ASP A 351 -20.70 0.90 12.87
C ASP A 351 -20.55 2.12 11.94
N SER A 352 -20.19 3.27 12.51
CA SER A 352 -19.96 4.51 11.74
C SER A 352 -18.76 4.39 10.79
N VAL A 353 -17.68 3.70 11.23
CA VAL A 353 -16.52 3.40 10.35
C VAL A 353 -16.95 2.51 9.19
N ALA A 354 -17.67 1.41 9.46
CA ALA A 354 -18.16 0.50 8.41
C ALA A 354 -19.08 1.21 7.42
N GLU A 355 -19.98 2.08 7.92
CA GLU A 355 -20.85 2.90 7.07
C GLU A 355 -20.04 3.89 6.22
N GLY A 356 -19.04 4.56 6.81
CA GLY A 356 -18.15 5.48 6.07
C GLY A 356 -17.40 4.79 4.95
N ILE A 357 -16.86 3.60 5.21
CA ILE A 357 -16.17 2.80 4.19
C ILE A 357 -17.14 2.39 3.07
N LEU A 358 -18.33 1.92 3.42
CA LEU A 358 -19.35 1.58 2.43
C LEU A 358 -19.77 2.80 1.58
N ALA A 359 -19.95 3.96 2.20
CA ALA A 359 -20.26 5.20 1.48
C ALA A 359 -19.15 5.58 0.49
N ALA A 360 -17.89 5.39 0.88
CA ALA A 360 -16.74 5.64 0.02
C ALA A 360 -16.72 4.70 -1.21
N VAL A 361 -16.99 3.41 -1.00
CA VAL A 361 -17.09 2.42 -2.10
C VAL A 361 -18.26 2.74 -3.04
N LYS A 362 -19.41 3.11 -2.49
CA LYS A 362 -20.54 3.59 -3.30
C LYS A 362 -20.15 4.80 -4.13
N ARG A 363 -19.44 5.75 -3.55
CA ARG A 363 -18.93 6.93 -4.24
C ARG A 363 -18.01 6.58 -5.40
N LEU A 364 -17.11 5.62 -5.19
CA LEU A 364 -16.19 5.18 -6.23
C LEU A 364 -16.91 4.63 -7.48
N TYR A 365 -17.96 3.85 -7.29
CA TYR A 365 -18.63 3.16 -8.39
C TYR A 365 -19.87 3.86 -8.94
N LEU A 366 -20.58 4.64 -8.12
CA LEU A 366 -21.88 5.21 -8.49
C LEU A 366 -21.80 6.69 -8.91
N LEU A 367 -20.78 7.44 -8.45
CA LEU A 367 -20.63 8.84 -8.83
C LEU A 367 -19.89 8.96 -10.16
N GLY A 368 -20.45 9.75 -11.09
CA GLY A 368 -19.84 10.04 -12.38
C GLY A 368 -18.65 11.02 -12.27
N LYS A 369 -17.85 11.12 -13.36
CA LYS A 369 -16.68 12.03 -13.44
C LYS A 369 -17.02 13.51 -13.21
N ASN A 370 -18.28 13.91 -13.38
CA ASN A 370 -18.75 15.30 -13.25
C ASN A 370 -19.36 15.61 -11.87
N ASP A 371 -19.43 14.63 -10.97
CA ASP A 371 -19.97 14.88 -9.63
C ASP A 371 -18.96 15.68 -8.82
N ARG A 372 -19.39 16.82 -8.30
CA ARG A 372 -18.52 17.71 -7.54
C ARG A 372 -17.95 16.99 -6.31
N PRO A 373 -16.62 17.00 -6.09
CA PRO A 373 -15.99 16.36 -4.93
C PRO A 373 -16.27 17.08 -3.61
N THR A 374 -17.20 18.03 -3.59
CA THR A 374 -17.51 18.90 -2.45
C THR A 374 -18.68 18.34 -1.64
N GLY A 375 -18.38 17.88 -0.44
CA GLY A 375 -19.37 17.50 0.57
C GLY A 375 -19.36 16.00 0.89
N THR A 376 -19.69 15.68 2.15
CA THR A 376 -20.06 14.35 2.60
C THR A 376 -21.47 14.04 2.15
N PHE A 377 -21.69 12.95 1.43
CA PHE A 377 -23.03 12.47 1.16
C PHE A 377 -23.55 11.69 2.37
N THR A 378 -24.78 11.95 2.76
CA THR A 378 -25.49 11.09 3.69
C THR A 378 -25.87 9.78 2.99
N PHE A 379 -26.13 8.73 3.78
CA PHE A 379 -26.61 7.45 3.25
C PHE A 379 -27.89 7.61 2.42
N ALA A 380 -28.80 8.50 2.83
CA ALA A 380 -30.04 8.78 2.13
C ALA A 380 -29.79 9.40 0.74
N GLU A 381 -28.84 10.31 0.61
CA GLU A 381 -28.49 10.95 -0.67
C GLU A 381 -27.84 9.96 -1.64
N LEU A 382 -26.95 9.08 -1.14
CA LEU A 382 -26.36 8.02 -1.96
C LEU A 382 -27.40 7.00 -2.43
N LEU A 383 -28.33 6.62 -1.56
CA LEU A 383 -29.44 5.72 -1.88
C LEU A 383 -30.40 6.34 -2.92
N ALA A 384 -30.67 7.64 -2.80
CA ALA A 384 -31.49 8.38 -3.78
C ALA A 384 -30.81 8.41 -5.14
N HIS A 385 -29.49 8.65 -5.17
CA HIS A 385 -28.70 8.64 -6.40
C HIS A 385 -28.70 7.24 -7.07
N GLU A 386 -28.50 6.16 -6.29
CA GLU A 386 -28.55 4.78 -6.76
C GLU A 386 -29.89 4.45 -7.44
N ARG A 387 -31.02 4.83 -6.81
CA ARG A 387 -32.37 4.64 -7.38
C ARG A 387 -32.55 5.40 -8.68
N THR A 388 -32.04 6.62 -8.78
CA THR A 388 -32.13 7.45 -9.99
C THR A 388 -31.37 6.82 -11.16
N VAL A 389 -30.14 6.28 -10.88
CA VAL A 389 -29.31 5.60 -11.88
C VAL A 389 -29.97 4.30 -12.35
N GLU A 390 -30.55 3.50 -11.43
CA GLU A 390 -31.28 2.30 -11.80
C GLU A 390 -32.52 2.59 -12.68
N GLN A 391 -33.25 3.65 -12.35
CA GLN A 391 -34.43 4.09 -13.16
C GLN A 391 -34.01 4.54 -14.56
N ALA A 392 -32.93 5.34 -14.67
CA ALA A 392 -32.38 5.77 -15.95
C ALA A 392 -31.86 4.58 -16.78
N GLY A 393 -31.23 3.60 -16.15
CA GLY A 393 -30.75 2.37 -16.81
C GLY A 393 -31.88 1.45 -17.30
N ARG A 394 -33.04 1.47 -16.65
CA ARG A 394 -34.24 0.75 -17.10
C ARG A 394 -34.95 1.49 -18.27
N ALA A 395 -34.99 2.83 -18.24
CA ALA A 395 -35.56 3.62 -19.30
C ALA A 395 -34.75 3.59 -20.61
N ALA A 396 -33.45 3.37 -20.54
CA ALA A 396 -32.55 3.22 -21.70
C ALA A 396 -32.61 1.82 -22.38
N LYS A 397 -33.28 0.85 -21.76
CA LYS A 397 -33.42 -0.54 -22.24
C LYS A 397 -34.83 -0.88 -22.73
N GLY A 398 -35.78 0.01 -22.60
CA GLY A 398 -37.13 -0.10 -23.15
C GLY A 398 -37.34 0.88 -24.34
#